data_46159033d2d08b4684f10c6158c1b07d
#
_entry.id   46159033d2d08b4684f10c6158c1b07d
#
_cell.length_a   1.000
_cell.length_b   1.000
_cell.length_c   1.000
_cell.angle_alpha   90.00
_cell.angle_beta   90.00
_cell.angle_gamma   90.00
#
_symmetry.space_group_name_H-M   'P 1'
#
loop_
_entity.id
_entity.type
_entity.pdbx_description
1 polymer ?
#
loop_
_entity_poly.entity_id
_entity_poly.type
_entity_poly.pdbx_seq_one_letter_code
_entity_poly.pdbx_strand_id
1 'polypeptide(L)'
;MHTRRILLAFSLAASAASVAFADLVDLNSQNSSTDRIEELTRTLAQGTYSESQDINIPAQTEINVKLREKTVELNNESLAKKYGSASSAKSYSANPYSWLVAHPLPNTRVSSNYGGRTMNGRAERHSGLDLAAPSGTPIYATGPGIVTKSGWGTGYGQYVEINHGNGYLTRYAHASRLIARVGDRVAAGEHIANVGCTGRCTGPHLHYEVVKDGVRKNPSTYLAMLP
;
A
#
# COMPACT_ATOMS: atom_id res chain seq x y z
N MET A 1 -5.54 59.11 3.73
CA MET A 1 -6.60 58.15 4.05
C MET A 1 -7.23 57.63 2.76
N HIS A 2 -6.68 56.58 2.14
CA HIS A 2 -7.34 55.83 1.04
C HIS A 2 -6.37 54.78 0.52
N THR A 3 -6.16 53.72 1.29
CA THR A 3 -5.47 52.52 0.77
C THR A 3 -5.79 51.32 1.64
N ARG A 4 -7.02 50.82 1.54
CA ARG A 4 -7.38 49.50 2.13
C ARG A 4 -8.68 48.97 1.53
N ARG A 5 -8.72 48.66 0.22
CA ARG A 5 -9.87 47.94 -0.37
C ARG A 5 -9.56 47.24 -1.68
N ILE A 6 -8.38 46.63 -1.86
CA ILE A 6 -8.11 45.80 -3.08
C ILE A 6 -7.31 44.56 -2.67
N LEU A 7 -7.83 43.70 -1.81
CA LEU A 7 -7.16 42.42 -1.49
C LEU A 7 -8.13 41.28 -1.09
N LEU A 8 -9.39 41.35 -1.51
CA LEU A 8 -10.38 40.34 -1.17
C LEU A 8 -11.14 39.74 -2.37
N ALA A 9 -10.69 39.99 -3.60
CA ALA A 9 -11.39 39.52 -4.79
C ALA A 9 -10.67 38.34 -5.53
N PHE A 10 -9.51 37.89 -5.08
CA PHE A 10 -8.75 36.85 -5.80
C PHE A 10 -8.78 35.46 -5.17
N SER A 11 -9.46 35.24 -4.05
CA SER A 11 -9.45 33.91 -3.38
C SER A 11 -10.69 33.03 -3.66
N LEU A 12 -11.67 33.48 -4.43
CA LEU A 12 -12.90 32.70 -4.70
C LEU A 12 -12.96 32.08 -6.09
N ALA A 13 -12.00 32.34 -6.97
CA ALA A 13 -12.00 31.79 -8.32
C ALA A 13 -11.20 30.47 -8.47
N ALA A 14 -10.43 30.06 -7.45
CA ALA A 14 -9.57 28.87 -7.54
C ALA A 14 -10.20 27.56 -7.02
N SER A 15 -11.36 27.62 -6.36
CA SER A 15 -11.99 26.41 -5.78
C SER A 15 -13.08 25.76 -6.64
N ALA A 16 -13.49 26.38 -7.73
CA ALA A 16 -14.53 25.82 -8.63
C ALA A 16 -13.97 24.97 -9.79
N ALA A 17 -12.66 24.97 -10.02
CA ALA A 17 -12.07 24.26 -11.15
C ALA A 17 -11.61 22.83 -10.85
N SER A 18 -11.64 22.38 -9.58
CA SER A 18 -11.11 21.06 -9.20
C SER A 18 -12.15 19.94 -9.11
N VAL A 19 -13.43 20.20 -9.36
CA VAL A 19 -14.49 19.19 -9.26
C VAL A 19 -14.92 18.64 -10.64
N ALA A 20 -14.52 19.27 -11.73
CA ALA A 20 -14.96 18.89 -13.09
C ALA A 20 -14.02 17.90 -13.82
N PHE A 21 -12.91 17.48 -13.22
CA PHE A 21 -11.92 16.63 -13.91
C PHE A 21 -12.00 15.14 -13.57
N ALA A 22 -12.89 14.71 -12.69
CA ALA A 22 -12.97 13.32 -12.26
C ALA A 22 -13.93 12.44 -13.09
N ASP A 23 -14.77 13.00 -13.96
CA ASP A 23 -15.83 12.22 -14.60
C ASP A 23 -15.70 12.05 -16.12
N LEU A 24 -14.55 12.33 -16.72
CA LEU A 24 -14.40 12.23 -18.19
C LEU A 24 -13.17 11.44 -18.63
N VAL A 25 -13.08 10.18 -18.22
CA VAL A 25 -12.19 9.22 -18.90
C VAL A 25 -12.95 7.93 -19.16
N ASP A 26 -13.74 7.92 -20.23
CA ASP A 26 -14.18 6.70 -20.88
C ASP A 26 -13.13 6.30 -21.92
N LEU A 27 -12.31 5.30 -21.61
CA LEU A 27 -11.12 4.87 -22.37
C LEU A 27 -11.45 3.92 -23.52
N ASN A 28 -12.63 3.97 -24.11
CA ASN A 28 -12.99 3.01 -25.17
C ASN A 28 -13.61 3.61 -26.44
N SER A 29 -13.09 4.71 -26.96
CA SER A 29 -13.35 5.09 -28.35
C SER A 29 -12.11 5.67 -29.01
N GLN A 30 -11.60 4.93 -30.00
CA GLN A 30 -10.58 5.39 -30.94
C GLN A 30 -11.17 6.50 -31.83
N ASN A 31 -11.21 7.72 -31.36
CA ASN A 31 -11.27 8.93 -32.18
C ASN A 31 -10.59 10.05 -31.40
N SER A 32 -9.68 10.72 -32.10
CA SER A 32 -8.70 11.68 -31.63
C SER A 32 -9.16 12.56 -30.44
N SER A 33 -8.52 12.36 -29.30
CA SER A 33 -8.75 13.12 -28.07
C SER A 33 -8.44 14.62 -28.18
N THR A 34 -7.79 15.04 -29.26
CA THR A 34 -7.46 16.43 -29.56
C THR A 34 -8.69 17.23 -30.02
N ASP A 35 -9.56 16.67 -30.83
CA ASP A 35 -10.72 17.39 -31.38
C ASP A 35 -11.77 17.72 -30.30
N ARG A 36 -11.93 16.85 -29.30
CA ARG A 36 -12.87 17.07 -28.20
C ARG A 36 -12.40 18.13 -27.20
N ILE A 37 -11.10 18.24 -26.99
CA ILE A 37 -10.53 19.25 -26.10
C ILE A 37 -10.65 20.63 -26.78
N GLU A 38 -10.42 20.71 -28.08
CA GLU A 38 -10.60 21.96 -28.83
C GLU A 38 -12.06 22.40 -28.86
N GLU A 39 -13.02 21.48 -29.03
CA GLU A 39 -14.45 21.78 -29.03
C GLU A 39 -14.93 22.27 -27.66
N LEU A 40 -14.48 21.63 -26.55
CA LEU A 40 -14.76 22.06 -25.18
C LEU A 40 -14.17 23.44 -24.88
N THR A 41 -12.95 23.70 -25.32
CA THR A 41 -12.28 25.00 -25.13
C THR A 41 -13.00 26.10 -25.89
N ARG A 42 -13.49 25.81 -27.09
CA ARG A 42 -14.24 26.74 -27.92
C ARG A 42 -15.61 27.06 -27.31
N THR A 43 -16.31 26.08 -26.77
CA THR A 43 -17.62 26.23 -26.11
C THR A 43 -17.51 27.03 -24.80
N LEU A 44 -16.45 26.84 -24.03
CA LEU A 44 -16.15 27.61 -22.82
C LEU A 44 -15.77 29.07 -23.14
N ALA A 45 -15.06 29.30 -24.25
CA ALA A 45 -14.64 30.66 -24.65
C ALA A 45 -15.80 31.49 -25.24
N GLN A 46 -16.86 30.87 -25.72
CA GLN A 46 -18.00 31.54 -26.34
C GLN A 46 -19.13 31.91 -25.36
N GLY A 47 -19.04 31.47 -24.09
CA GLY A 47 -19.97 31.94 -23.03
C GLY A 47 -21.45 31.62 -23.25
N THR A 48 -21.79 30.76 -24.21
CA THR A 48 -23.16 30.37 -24.50
C THR A 48 -23.55 29.07 -23.79
N TYR A 49 -23.78 29.18 -22.49
CA TYR A 49 -24.67 28.23 -21.83
C TYR A 49 -26.09 28.72 -22.10
N SER A 50 -26.73 28.23 -23.14
CA SER A 50 -28.17 28.29 -23.25
C SER A 50 -28.78 27.29 -22.28
N GLU A 51 -29.69 27.79 -21.47
CA GLU A 51 -30.50 27.05 -20.50
C GLU A 51 -31.06 25.78 -21.16
N SER A 52 -30.91 24.66 -20.48
CA SER A 52 -31.22 23.29 -20.89
C SER A 52 -32.56 23.16 -21.64
N GLN A 53 -32.49 22.79 -22.90
CA GLN A 53 -33.61 22.08 -23.50
C GLN A 53 -33.65 20.69 -22.86
N ASP A 54 -34.83 20.32 -22.36
CA ASP A 54 -35.14 19.04 -21.76
C ASP A 54 -34.59 17.88 -22.62
N ILE A 55 -33.49 17.30 -22.16
CA ILE A 55 -33.01 16.02 -22.69
C ILE A 55 -34.01 15.00 -22.18
N ASN A 56 -34.89 14.55 -23.07
CA ASN A 56 -35.78 13.44 -22.80
C ASN A 56 -34.92 12.18 -22.62
N ILE A 57 -34.51 11.95 -21.37
CA ILE A 57 -33.84 10.71 -20.98
C ILE A 57 -34.91 9.64 -21.00
N PRO A 58 -34.81 8.62 -21.88
CA PRO A 58 -35.77 7.51 -21.90
C PRO A 58 -35.74 6.90 -20.49
N ALA A 59 -36.92 6.92 -19.85
CA ALA A 59 -37.10 6.32 -18.53
C ALA A 59 -36.60 4.87 -18.54
N GLN A 60 -35.71 4.56 -17.59
CA GLN A 60 -35.46 3.23 -17.09
C GLN A 60 -34.85 2.21 -18.07
N THR A 61 -33.55 2.28 -18.23
CA THR A 61 -32.75 1.06 -18.14
C THR A 61 -32.27 0.97 -16.69
N GLU A 62 -32.92 0.13 -15.90
CA GLU A 62 -32.37 -0.22 -14.58
C GLU A 62 -31.01 -0.85 -14.80
N ILE A 63 -29.96 -0.07 -14.62
CA ILE A 63 -28.59 -0.59 -14.55
C ILE A 63 -28.54 -1.33 -13.22
N ASN A 64 -28.82 -2.62 -13.24
CA ASN A 64 -28.64 -3.51 -12.11
C ASN A 64 -27.12 -3.66 -11.89
N VAL A 65 -26.49 -2.65 -11.29
CA VAL A 65 -25.12 -2.74 -10.79
C VAL A 65 -25.17 -3.68 -9.61
N LYS A 66 -25.04 -4.96 -9.90
CA LYS A 66 -24.75 -5.98 -8.91
C LYS A 66 -23.35 -5.68 -8.37
N LEU A 67 -23.25 -4.76 -7.41
CA LEU A 67 -22.07 -4.57 -6.59
C LEU A 67 -21.74 -5.94 -6.00
N ARG A 68 -20.72 -6.57 -6.56
CA ARG A 68 -20.18 -7.80 -6.03
C ARG A 68 -19.34 -7.43 -4.83
N GLU A 69 -20.00 -6.99 -3.75
CA GLU A 69 -19.39 -6.93 -2.43
C GLU A 69 -19.10 -8.35 -1.97
N LYS A 70 -18.07 -8.92 -2.54
CA LYS A 70 -17.40 -10.05 -1.93
C LYS A 70 -16.15 -9.46 -1.30
N THR A 71 -16.27 -8.99 -0.06
CA THR A 71 -15.12 -8.84 0.82
C THR A 71 -14.46 -10.21 0.90
N VAL A 72 -13.47 -10.45 0.05
CA VAL A 72 -12.65 -11.65 0.11
C VAL A 72 -11.74 -11.42 1.30
N GLU A 73 -12.09 -11.97 2.45
CA GLU A 73 -11.12 -12.09 3.54
C GLU A 73 -9.93 -12.88 3.01
N LEU A 74 -8.79 -12.20 2.92
CA LEU A 74 -7.53 -12.80 2.49
C LEU A 74 -6.96 -13.64 3.64
N ASN A 75 -7.60 -14.75 3.93
CA ASN A 75 -7.08 -15.77 4.82
C ASN A 75 -6.36 -16.88 4.01
N ASN A 76 -5.65 -17.76 4.69
CA ASN A 76 -4.90 -18.85 4.05
C ASN A 76 -5.77 -19.71 3.13
N GLU A 77 -7.03 -19.92 3.46
CA GLU A 77 -7.98 -20.72 2.71
C GLU A 77 -8.46 -20.02 1.43
N SER A 78 -8.79 -18.73 1.52
CA SER A 78 -9.19 -17.94 0.35
C SER A 78 -8.04 -17.73 -0.64
N LEU A 79 -6.80 -17.60 -0.14
CA LEU A 79 -5.60 -17.52 -0.95
C LEU A 79 -5.30 -18.86 -1.64
N ALA A 80 -5.42 -19.99 -0.94
CA ALA A 80 -5.25 -21.32 -1.53
C ALA A 80 -6.29 -21.59 -2.62
N LYS A 81 -7.53 -21.13 -2.46
CA LYS A 81 -8.60 -21.28 -3.45
C LYS A 81 -8.40 -20.42 -4.70
N LYS A 82 -7.88 -19.21 -4.54
CA LYS A 82 -7.70 -18.25 -5.65
C LYS A 82 -6.42 -18.50 -6.45
N TYR A 83 -5.33 -18.90 -5.79
CA TYR A 83 -4.00 -19.01 -6.39
C TYR A 83 -3.46 -20.45 -6.43
N GLY A 84 -4.28 -21.44 -6.08
CA GLY A 84 -3.87 -22.82 -5.86
C GLY A 84 -3.14 -22.96 -4.53
N SER A 85 -3.13 -24.17 -4.01
CA SER A 85 -2.33 -24.46 -2.82
C SER A 85 -0.87 -24.15 -3.13
N ALA A 86 -0.21 -23.34 -2.30
CA ALA A 86 1.24 -23.12 -2.38
C ALA A 86 2.05 -24.43 -2.26
N SER A 87 1.37 -25.57 -2.07
CA SER A 87 1.93 -26.89 -1.96
C SER A 87 2.29 -27.57 -3.29
N SER A 88 2.06 -26.92 -4.46
CA SER A 88 2.61 -27.43 -5.73
C SER A 88 4.06 -27.00 -5.99
N ALA A 89 4.67 -26.21 -5.11
CA ALA A 89 6.12 -26.18 -5.01
C ALA A 89 6.54 -27.50 -4.38
N LYS A 90 7.25 -28.35 -5.15
CA LYS A 90 7.88 -29.60 -4.76
C LYS A 90 8.15 -29.65 -3.26
N SER A 91 7.71 -30.74 -2.60
CA SER A 91 8.05 -31.13 -1.24
C SER A 91 9.52 -30.79 -0.92
N TYR A 92 9.77 -29.57 -0.53
CA TYR A 92 11.03 -29.20 0.10
C TYR A 92 10.91 -29.61 1.55
N SER A 93 11.69 -30.62 1.93
CA SER A 93 12.17 -30.94 3.28
C SER A 93 11.21 -30.53 4.41
N ALA A 94 10.96 -31.39 5.36
CA ALA A 94 10.18 -31.21 6.58
C ALA A 94 10.66 -30.05 7.50
N ASN A 95 11.42 -29.08 6.97
CA ASN A 95 11.86 -27.90 7.68
C ASN A 95 10.72 -26.86 7.68
N PRO A 96 10.08 -26.59 8.83
CA PRO A 96 8.99 -25.60 8.92
C PRO A 96 9.44 -24.17 8.61
N TYR A 97 10.73 -23.94 8.46
CA TYR A 97 11.36 -22.65 8.17
C TYR A 97 11.83 -22.51 6.72
N SER A 98 11.44 -23.45 5.85
CA SER A 98 11.85 -23.45 4.42
C SER A 98 11.42 -22.20 3.64
N TRP A 99 10.49 -21.42 4.17
CA TRP A 99 10.09 -20.12 3.63
C TRP A 99 11.13 -19.01 3.89
N LEU A 100 11.97 -19.17 4.92
CA LEU A 100 12.95 -18.14 5.32
C LEU A 100 14.25 -18.38 4.54
N VAL A 101 14.50 -17.54 3.54
CA VAL A 101 15.60 -17.71 2.57
C VAL A 101 16.51 -16.49 2.49
N ALA A 102 15.99 -15.27 2.73
CA ALA A 102 16.73 -14.04 2.55
C ALA A 102 16.64 -13.12 3.76
N HIS A 103 17.69 -12.33 3.99
CA HIS A 103 17.68 -11.29 5.02
C HIS A 103 16.90 -10.07 4.51
N PRO A 104 15.96 -9.49 5.32
CA PRO A 104 15.11 -8.40 4.86
C PRO A 104 15.88 -7.09 4.60
N LEU A 105 17.03 -6.91 5.26
CA LEU A 105 17.87 -5.73 5.14
C LEU A 105 19.34 -6.12 5.40
N PRO A 106 20.06 -6.67 4.39
CA PRO A 106 21.43 -7.15 4.56
C PRO A 106 22.39 -6.06 5.03
N ASN A 107 23.47 -6.47 5.72
CA ASN A 107 24.58 -5.59 6.13
C ASN A 107 24.18 -4.44 7.04
N THR A 108 23.12 -4.61 7.85
CA THR A 108 22.62 -3.60 8.78
C THR A 108 22.77 -4.05 10.24
N ARG A 109 22.90 -3.06 11.13
CA ARG A 109 22.94 -3.34 12.57
C ARG A 109 21.53 -3.39 13.18
N VAL A 110 21.35 -4.24 14.17
CA VAL A 110 20.16 -4.20 15.03
C VAL A 110 20.22 -2.94 15.90
N SER A 111 19.19 -2.11 15.83
CA SER A 111 19.05 -0.92 16.69
C SER A 111 18.14 -1.15 17.89
N SER A 112 17.18 -2.09 17.81
CA SER A 112 16.32 -2.47 18.93
C SER A 112 15.84 -3.91 18.79
N ASN A 113 15.97 -4.68 19.88
CA ASN A 113 15.57 -6.08 19.93
C ASN A 113 14.06 -6.25 20.19
N TYR A 114 13.57 -7.44 19.89
CA TYR A 114 12.24 -7.91 20.27
C TYR A 114 12.11 -8.03 21.78
N GLY A 115 10.94 -7.67 22.36
CA GLY A 115 10.64 -7.87 23.77
C GLY A 115 10.58 -6.58 24.58
N GLY A 116 11.00 -6.63 25.84
CA GLY A 116 10.95 -5.47 26.72
C GLY A 116 11.97 -4.41 26.33
N ARG A 117 11.53 -3.14 26.19
CA ARG A 117 12.41 -1.98 26.01
C ARG A 117 11.86 -0.74 26.74
N THR A 118 12.68 0.27 26.89
CA THR A 118 12.24 1.60 27.31
C THR A 118 12.30 2.55 26.13
N MET A 119 11.18 3.22 25.82
CA MET A 119 11.08 4.22 24.76
C MET A 119 10.45 5.49 25.31
N ASN A 120 11.12 6.63 25.13
CA ASN A 120 10.68 7.92 25.67
C ASN A 120 10.38 7.88 27.19
N GLY A 121 11.23 7.17 27.97
CA GLY A 121 11.08 7.03 29.40
C GLY A 121 9.97 6.08 29.86
N ARG A 122 9.29 5.37 28.96
CA ARG A 122 8.22 4.41 29.28
C ARG A 122 8.63 3.00 28.89
N ALA A 123 8.36 2.04 29.80
CA ALA A 123 8.51 0.63 29.49
C ALA A 123 7.44 0.22 28.45
N GLU A 124 7.87 -0.45 27.40
CA GLU A 124 7.00 -1.00 26.39
C GLU A 124 7.48 -2.36 25.89
N ARG A 125 6.56 -3.11 25.27
CA ARG A 125 6.89 -4.36 24.60
C ARG A 125 7.09 -4.10 23.11
N HIS A 126 8.30 -4.32 22.63
CA HIS A 126 8.64 -4.24 21.23
C HIS A 126 8.18 -5.50 20.49
N SER A 127 7.36 -5.33 19.46
CA SER A 127 6.71 -6.43 18.75
C SER A 127 7.56 -7.05 17.64
N GLY A 128 8.70 -6.44 17.30
CA GLY A 128 9.57 -6.83 16.20
C GLY A 128 11.05 -6.61 16.48
N LEU A 129 11.81 -6.58 15.42
CA LEU A 129 13.24 -6.27 15.39
C LEU A 129 13.47 -5.02 14.57
N ASP A 130 14.19 -4.04 15.11
CA ASP A 130 14.50 -2.81 14.38
C ASP A 130 15.92 -2.90 13.78
N LEU A 131 16.02 -2.74 12.47
CA LEU A 131 17.24 -2.77 11.68
C LEU A 131 17.51 -1.36 11.13
N ALA A 132 18.58 -0.72 11.62
CA ALA A 132 18.91 0.65 11.26
C ALA A 132 19.54 0.73 9.86
N ALA A 133 18.97 1.59 9.01
CA ALA A 133 19.55 1.91 7.70
C ALA A 133 19.08 3.30 7.24
N PRO A 134 19.79 3.93 6.30
CA PRO A 134 19.37 5.20 5.70
C PRO A 134 17.99 5.09 5.04
N SER A 135 17.22 6.18 5.05
CA SER A 135 15.97 6.26 4.28
C SER A 135 16.24 6.01 2.81
N GLY A 136 15.37 5.24 2.15
CA GLY A 136 15.53 4.84 0.76
C GLY A 136 16.25 3.52 0.54
N THR A 137 16.92 2.94 1.56
CA THR A 137 17.55 1.61 1.45
C THR A 137 16.51 0.56 1.07
N PRO A 138 16.79 -0.31 0.07
CA PRO A 138 15.86 -1.37 -0.34
C PRO A 138 15.56 -2.38 0.78
N ILE A 139 14.29 -2.73 0.93
CA ILE A 139 13.80 -3.78 1.82
C ILE A 139 13.39 -4.98 0.97
N TYR A 140 13.81 -6.17 1.37
CA TYR A 140 13.58 -7.41 0.62
C TYR A 140 12.66 -8.37 1.36
N ALA A 141 11.86 -9.14 0.60
CA ALA A 141 11.04 -10.22 1.15
C ALA A 141 11.94 -11.33 1.70
N THR A 142 11.70 -11.75 2.95
CA THR A 142 12.50 -12.82 3.58
C THR A 142 12.24 -14.19 2.99
N GLY A 143 11.12 -14.36 2.31
CA GLY A 143 10.74 -15.58 1.65
C GLY A 143 9.65 -15.40 0.62
N PRO A 144 9.36 -16.44 -0.18
CA PRO A 144 8.27 -16.39 -1.14
C PRO A 144 6.92 -16.31 -0.41
N GLY A 145 5.95 -15.62 -1.01
CA GLY A 145 4.63 -15.49 -0.43
C GLY A 145 3.69 -14.62 -1.23
N ILE A 146 2.57 -14.28 -0.62
CA ILE A 146 1.56 -13.39 -1.18
C ILE A 146 1.41 -12.18 -0.26
N VAL A 147 1.45 -10.99 -0.84
CA VAL A 147 1.25 -9.73 -0.12
C VAL A 147 -0.21 -9.64 0.34
N THR A 148 -0.42 -9.63 1.65
CA THR A 148 -1.76 -9.51 2.25
C THR A 148 -2.11 -8.09 2.62
N LYS A 149 -1.09 -7.25 2.90
CA LYS A 149 -1.27 -5.82 3.14
C LYS A 149 -0.13 -5.01 2.53
N SER A 150 -0.48 -3.88 1.96
CA SER A 150 0.46 -2.86 1.48
C SER A 150 -0.23 -1.51 1.60
N GLY A 151 0.21 -0.67 2.54
CA GLY A 151 -0.43 0.61 2.82
C GLY A 151 -0.12 1.13 4.22
N TRP A 152 -0.99 2.00 4.73
CA TRP A 152 -0.83 2.63 6.03
C TRP A 152 -1.42 1.79 7.15
N GLY A 153 -0.66 1.62 8.26
CA GLY A 153 -1.10 0.98 9.49
C GLY A 153 -0.82 1.85 10.72
N THR A 154 -1.74 1.85 11.69
CA THR A 154 -1.57 2.59 12.95
C THR A 154 -0.30 2.12 13.66
N GLY A 155 0.61 3.05 13.94
CA GLY A 155 1.92 2.77 14.52
C GLY A 155 2.96 2.30 13.52
N TYR A 156 2.63 1.46 12.54
CA TYR A 156 3.55 0.95 11.51
C TYR A 156 3.92 1.98 10.44
N GLY A 157 3.08 3.01 10.23
CA GLY A 157 3.22 3.87 9.06
C GLY A 157 2.95 3.10 7.77
N GLN A 158 3.70 3.37 6.73
CA GLN A 158 3.67 2.55 5.51
C GLN A 158 4.32 1.19 5.78
N TYR A 159 3.61 0.10 5.45
CA TYR A 159 4.12 -1.25 5.68
C TYR A 159 3.60 -2.25 4.65
N VAL A 160 4.36 -3.33 4.50
CA VAL A 160 3.99 -4.53 3.73
C VAL A 160 3.82 -5.69 4.70
N GLU A 161 2.80 -6.55 4.47
CA GLU A 161 2.63 -7.83 5.14
C GLU A 161 2.59 -8.92 4.09
N ILE A 162 3.38 -9.98 4.29
CA ILE A 162 3.49 -11.11 3.37
C ILE A 162 3.07 -12.38 4.10
N ASN A 163 2.20 -13.17 3.48
CA ASN A 163 1.80 -14.49 3.91
C ASN A 163 2.65 -15.55 3.19
N HIS A 164 3.44 -16.29 3.95
CA HIS A 164 4.32 -17.35 3.45
C HIS A 164 3.68 -18.75 3.47
N GLY A 165 2.42 -18.84 3.91
CA GLY A 165 1.75 -20.12 4.16
C GLY A 165 2.10 -20.72 5.52
N ASN A 166 1.49 -21.87 5.84
CA ASN A 166 1.71 -22.60 7.10
C ASN A 166 1.60 -21.74 8.37
N GLY A 167 0.75 -20.69 8.34
CA GLY A 167 0.54 -19.76 9.46
C GLY A 167 1.64 -18.72 9.66
N TYR A 168 2.64 -18.62 8.78
CA TYR A 168 3.69 -17.62 8.85
C TYR A 168 3.32 -16.35 8.08
N LEU A 169 3.47 -15.21 8.77
CA LEU A 169 3.38 -13.88 8.20
C LEU A 169 4.63 -13.08 8.57
N THR A 170 5.09 -12.22 7.68
CA THR A 170 6.12 -11.22 7.98
C THR A 170 5.60 -9.82 7.72
N ARG A 171 6.07 -8.83 8.50
CA ARG A 171 5.74 -7.42 8.35
C ARG A 171 6.98 -6.59 8.23
N TYR A 172 6.93 -5.60 7.35
CA TYR A 172 8.01 -4.69 7.02
C TYR A 172 7.47 -3.26 7.13
N ALA A 173 7.77 -2.59 8.24
CA ALA A 173 7.14 -1.32 8.58
C ALA A 173 8.08 -0.12 8.53
N HIS A 174 7.53 1.08 8.75
CA HIS A 174 8.15 2.40 8.69
C HIS A 174 8.71 2.78 7.32
N ALA A 175 8.22 2.13 6.26
CA ALA A 175 8.69 2.36 4.90
C ALA A 175 8.46 3.81 4.44
N SER A 176 9.38 4.32 3.63
CA SER A 176 9.21 5.60 2.91
C SER A 176 8.43 5.41 1.61
N ARG A 177 8.55 4.22 1.00
CA ARG A 177 7.88 3.87 -0.25
C ARG A 177 7.54 2.39 -0.26
N LEU A 178 6.33 2.05 -0.69
CA LEU A 178 5.88 0.69 -0.96
C LEU A 178 6.02 0.40 -2.45
N ILE A 179 6.50 -0.79 -2.79
CA ILE A 179 6.68 -1.27 -4.16
C ILE A 179 5.69 -2.41 -4.42
N ALA A 180 5.67 -3.42 -3.54
CA ALA A 180 4.74 -4.52 -3.62
C ALA A 180 3.31 -4.09 -3.28
N ARG A 181 2.33 -4.65 -3.98
CA ARG A 181 0.89 -4.36 -3.83
C ARG A 181 0.15 -5.56 -3.27
N VAL A 182 -0.99 -5.32 -2.64
CA VAL A 182 -1.85 -6.40 -2.14
C VAL A 182 -2.25 -7.34 -3.28
N GLY A 183 -2.02 -8.63 -3.04
CA GLY A 183 -2.26 -9.69 -4.02
C GLY A 183 -1.04 -10.08 -4.84
N ASP A 184 0.05 -9.30 -4.81
CA ASP A 184 1.27 -9.64 -5.51
C ASP A 184 1.87 -10.94 -4.94
N ARG A 185 2.38 -11.78 -5.82
CA ARG A 185 3.19 -12.94 -5.48
C ARG A 185 4.65 -12.52 -5.52
N VAL A 186 5.34 -12.60 -4.39
CA VAL A 186 6.74 -12.20 -4.26
C VAL A 186 7.65 -13.40 -4.06
N ALA A 187 8.85 -13.31 -4.59
CA ALA A 187 9.93 -14.28 -4.37
C ALA A 187 10.79 -13.87 -3.15
N ALA A 188 11.56 -14.82 -2.61
CA ALA A 188 12.57 -14.51 -1.61
C ALA A 188 13.62 -13.55 -2.19
N GLY A 189 14.01 -12.52 -1.44
CA GLY A 189 14.95 -11.50 -1.89
C GLY A 189 14.37 -10.49 -2.88
N GLU A 190 13.08 -10.52 -3.16
CA GLU A 190 12.44 -9.51 -4.00
C GLU A 190 12.32 -8.17 -3.27
N HIS A 191 12.59 -7.07 -3.99
CA HIS A 191 12.49 -5.70 -3.47
C HIS A 191 11.03 -5.28 -3.31
N ILE A 192 10.56 -5.12 -2.06
CA ILE A 192 9.15 -4.89 -1.72
C ILE A 192 8.84 -3.49 -1.21
N ALA A 193 9.82 -2.79 -0.64
CA ALA A 193 9.67 -1.47 -0.07
C ALA A 193 11.03 -0.78 0.11
N ASN A 194 11.03 0.48 0.56
CA ASN A 194 12.23 1.22 0.93
C ASN A 194 12.16 1.67 2.38
N VAL A 195 13.28 1.59 3.10
CA VAL A 195 13.41 2.08 4.47
C VAL A 195 12.97 3.54 4.57
N GLY A 196 12.31 3.88 5.65
CA GLY A 196 11.90 5.24 5.99
C GLY A 196 11.75 5.43 7.49
N CYS A 197 10.90 6.39 7.85
CA CYS A 197 10.55 6.70 9.24
C CYS A 197 9.10 7.19 9.29
N THR A 198 8.17 6.45 8.68
CA THR A 198 6.74 6.76 8.74
C THR A 198 6.07 6.10 9.94
N GLY A 199 4.93 6.64 10.40
CA GLY A 199 4.26 6.14 11.59
C GLY A 199 4.97 6.49 12.89
N ARG A 200 5.02 5.57 13.85
CA ARG A 200 5.68 5.76 15.15
C ARG A 200 7.16 5.39 15.07
N CYS A 201 7.99 6.31 14.68
CA CYS A 201 9.40 6.13 14.38
C CYS A 201 10.24 7.25 15.01
N THR A 202 11.46 6.95 15.45
CA THR A 202 12.41 7.92 16.04
C THR A 202 13.59 8.22 15.12
N GLY A 203 13.77 7.47 14.03
CA GLY A 203 14.84 7.62 13.06
C GLY A 203 14.74 6.52 12.00
N PRO A 204 15.35 6.67 10.82
CA PRO A 204 15.18 5.71 9.73
C PRO A 204 15.63 4.30 10.11
N HIS A 205 14.72 3.33 9.97
CA HIS A 205 14.94 1.91 10.23
C HIS A 205 13.86 1.07 9.58
N LEU A 206 14.10 -0.23 9.43
CA LEU A 206 13.09 -1.23 9.16
C LEU A 206 12.62 -1.83 10.49
N HIS A 207 11.33 -1.75 10.80
CA HIS A 207 10.72 -2.57 11.84
C HIS A 207 10.22 -3.88 11.21
N TYR A 208 10.84 -5.00 11.59
CA TYR A 208 10.57 -6.32 11.03
C TYR A 208 9.90 -7.22 12.07
N GLU A 209 8.76 -7.83 11.70
CA GLU A 209 8.04 -8.79 12.53
C GLU A 209 7.93 -10.16 11.85
N VAL A 210 7.99 -11.20 12.65
CA VAL A 210 7.58 -12.57 12.31
C VAL A 210 6.37 -12.94 13.15
N VAL A 211 5.31 -13.39 12.51
CA VAL A 211 4.08 -13.87 13.16
C VAL A 211 3.86 -15.32 12.77
N LYS A 212 3.58 -16.17 13.76
CA LYS A 212 3.22 -17.58 13.56
C LYS A 212 1.89 -17.86 14.24
N ASP A 213 0.90 -18.28 13.46
CA ASP A 213 -0.46 -18.59 13.93
C ASP A 213 -1.05 -17.43 14.77
N GLY A 214 -0.92 -16.19 14.26
CA GLY A 214 -1.39 -14.95 14.90
C GLY A 214 -0.53 -14.45 16.07
N VAL A 215 0.51 -15.19 16.50
CA VAL A 215 1.37 -14.83 17.62
C VAL A 215 2.71 -14.27 17.11
N ARG A 216 3.09 -13.07 17.57
CA ARG A 216 4.40 -12.48 17.26
C ARG A 216 5.52 -13.29 17.90
N LYS A 217 6.55 -13.57 17.13
CA LYS A 217 7.74 -14.32 17.52
C LYS A 217 8.97 -13.42 17.46
N ASN A 218 10.04 -13.81 18.17
CA ASN A 218 11.30 -13.08 18.11
C ASN A 218 11.95 -13.24 16.71
N PRO A 219 12.05 -12.16 15.90
CA PRO A 219 12.61 -12.27 14.55
C PRO A 219 14.09 -12.66 14.53
N SER A 220 14.87 -12.30 15.55
CA SER A 220 16.30 -12.63 15.63
C SER A 220 16.54 -14.14 15.57
N THR A 221 15.66 -14.93 16.19
CA THR A 221 15.75 -16.40 16.17
C THR A 221 15.63 -16.95 14.73
N TYR A 222 14.77 -16.33 13.92
CA TYR A 222 14.57 -16.73 12.53
C TYR A 222 15.73 -16.27 11.64
N LEU A 223 16.16 -15.02 11.78
CA LEU A 223 17.26 -14.49 10.96
C LEU A 223 18.60 -15.21 11.25
N ALA A 224 18.80 -15.73 12.47
CA ALA A 224 19.96 -16.55 12.80
C ALA A 224 19.97 -17.94 12.14
N MET A 225 18.86 -18.36 11.51
CA MET A 225 18.75 -19.64 10.76
C MET A 225 19.03 -19.46 9.26
N LEU A 226 19.26 -18.23 8.81
CA LEU A 226 19.64 -17.97 7.42
C LEU A 226 21.01 -18.57 7.14
N PRO A 227 21.20 -19.15 5.93
CA PRO A 227 22.46 -19.77 5.53
C PRO A 227 23.61 -18.75 5.41
#